data_6319f08bbb8ab251b20c0a9d1c1804ea
#
_entry.id   6319f08bbb8ab251b20c0a9d1c1804ea
#
_cell.length_a   1.000
_cell.length_b   1.000
_cell.length_c   1.000
_cell.angle_alpha   90.00
_cell.angle_beta   90.00
_cell.angle_gamma   90.00
#
_symmetry.space_group_name_H-M   'P 1'
#
loop_
_entity.id
_entity.type
_entity.pdbx_description
1 polymer ?
#
loop_
_entity_poly.entity_id
_entity_poly.type
_entity_poly.pdbx_seq_one_letter_code
_entity_poly.pdbx_strand_id
1 'polypeptide(L)'
;MITPFTAEVPQRGLGELRDWLARTRWAAGQPAGADPGSYGFPLGRLRRLVARWAEFDWRAQEKRLNAYPQYLTEIGGQPVHFLHARSAAPDPLPVVLSRDWPGSVLEYLELVGRLTDPVAHGAGAGDAFDVALPSLPGYGGRPSKPERGNGLFSGMSVAEYPFDDGSVLG
;
A
#
# COMPACT_ATOMS: atom_id res chain seq x y z
N MET A 1 12.35 -3.78 -16.93
CA MET A 1 12.93 -4.96 -16.19
C MET A 1 12.26 -5.02 -14.84
N ILE A 2 11.78 -6.21 -14.41
CA ILE A 2 11.18 -6.43 -13.10
C ILE A 2 12.26 -6.93 -12.15
N THR A 3 12.35 -6.34 -10.95
CA THR A 3 13.33 -6.72 -9.93
C THR A 3 12.63 -6.98 -8.59
N PRO A 4 13.01 -8.03 -7.85
CA PRO A 4 12.48 -8.27 -6.51
C PRO A 4 12.71 -7.06 -5.59
N PHE A 5 11.75 -6.83 -4.70
CA PHE A 5 11.79 -5.77 -3.71
C PHE A 5 11.42 -6.31 -2.33
N THR A 6 12.06 -5.79 -1.31
CA THR A 6 11.69 -6.04 0.09
C THR A 6 11.55 -4.69 0.79
N ALA A 7 10.44 -4.49 1.48
CA ALA A 7 10.23 -3.29 2.26
C ALA A 7 11.14 -3.32 3.50
N GLU A 8 11.99 -2.31 3.64
CA GLU A 8 12.89 -2.16 4.77
C GLU A 8 13.02 -0.67 5.12
N VAL A 9 12.22 -0.21 6.07
CA VAL A 9 12.29 1.17 6.54
C VAL A 9 13.47 1.34 7.51
N PRO A 10 14.42 2.25 7.24
CA PRO A 10 15.54 2.47 8.13
C PRO A 10 15.08 2.83 9.56
N GLN A 11 15.71 2.25 10.57
CA GLN A 11 15.38 2.51 11.98
C GLN A 11 15.45 4.01 12.33
N ARG A 12 16.39 4.73 11.72
CA ARG A 12 16.48 6.18 11.86
C ARG A 12 15.21 6.89 11.44
N GLY A 13 14.61 6.51 10.31
CA GLY A 13 13.34 7.09 9.83
C GLY A 13 12.18 6.85 10.79
N LEU A 14 12.11 5.67 11.41
CA LEU A 14 11.11 5.38 12.44
C LEU A 14 11.34 6.21 13.72
N GLY A 15 12.60 6.45 14.08
CA GLY A 15 12.96 7.35 15.18
C GLY A 15 12.56 8.79 14.89
N GLU A 16 12.90 9.31 13.73
CA GLU A 16 12.54 10.67 13.28
C GLU A 16 11.01 10.86 13.27
N LEU A 17 10.24 9.86 12.80
CA LEU A 17 8.78 9.91 12.84
C LEU A 17 8.26 10.05 14.28
N ARG A 18 8.77 9.25 15.21
CA ARG A 18 8.37 9.34 16.63
C ARG A 18 8.68 10.71 17.22
N ASP A 19 9.85 11.27 16.90
CA ASP A 19 10.24 12.60 17.34
C ASP A 19 9.34 13.70 16.76
N TRP A 20 8.90 13.58 15.51
CA TRP A 20 7.96 14.53 14.91
C TRP A 20 6.58 14.42 15.55
N LEU A 21 6.09 13.20 15.79
CA LEU A 21 4.82 12.98 16.47
C LEU A 21 4.83 13.56 17.88
N ALA A 22 5.93 13.37 18.64
CA ALA A 22 6.10 13.91 20.00
C ALA A 22 6.14 15.45 20.02
N ARG A 23 6.65 16.08 18.97
CA ARG A 23 6.75 17.54 18.82
C ARG A 23 5.59 18.17 18.05
N THR A 24 4.50 17.43 17.81
CA THR A 24 3.33 17.92 17.08
C THR A 24 2.78 19.19 17.73
N ARG A 25 2.69 20.27 16.96
CA ARG A 25 2.01 21.50 17.37
C ARG A 25 0.51 21.38 17.07
N TRP A 26 -0.26 21.31 18.11
CA TRP A 26 -1.70 21.15 18.01
C TRP A 26 -2.38 22.48 17.67
N ALA A 27 -3.36 22.42 16.77
CA ALA A 27 -4.25 23.56 16.54
C ALA A 27 -5.06 23.89 17.78
N ALA A 28 -5.63 25.09 17.83
CA ALA A 28 -6.60 25.45 18.86
C ALA A 28 -7.77 24.46 18.87
N GLY A 29 -8.27 24.13 20.07
CA GLY A 29 -9.45 23.29 20.21
C GLY A 29 -10.72 23.98 19.69
N GLN A 30 -11.79 23.22 19.57
CA GLN A 30 -13.11 23.78 19.27
C GLN A 30 -13.56 24.73 20.39
N PRO A 31 -14.35 25.78 20.06
CA PRO A 31 -14.96 26.64 21.07
C PRO A 31 -15.78 25.82 22.07
N ALA A 32 -15.86 26.30 23.31
CA ALA A 32 -16.70 25.67 24.31
C ALA A 32 -18.18 25.68 23.86
N GLY A 33 -18.85 24.54 23.98
CA GLY A 33 -20.26 24.39 23.58
C GLY A 33 -20.50 24.14 22.10
N ALA A 34 -19.45 24.06 21.27
CA ALA A 34 -19.62 23.69 19.86
C ALA A 34 -19.98 22.22 19.71
N ASP A 35 -20.82 21.89 18.74
CA ASP A 35 -21.14 20.50 18.42
C ASP A 35 -19.90 19.73 17.99
N PRO A 36 -19.71 18.46 18.47
CA PRO A 36 -18.59 17.63 18.06
C PRO A 36 -18.55 17.49 16.54
N GLY A 37 -17.45 17.91 15.92
CA GLY A 37 -17.24 17.79 14.48
C GLY A 37 -17.72 18.97 13.63
N SER A 38 -18.41 19.98 14.19
CA SER A 38 -18.82 21.19 13.45
C SER A 38 -17.65 22.02 12.91
N TYR A 39 -16.46 21.87 13.51
CA TYR A 39 -15.21 22.51 13.10
C TYR A 39 -14.20 21.49 12.51
N GLY A 40 -14.69 20.41 11.92
CA GLY A 40 -13.86 19.35 11.35
C GLY A 40 -13.53 18.23 12.34
N PHE A 41 -12.38 17.57 12.14
CA PHE A 41 -12.01 16.40 12.94
C PHE A 41 -11.71 16.79 14.41
N PRO A 42 -12.40 16.19 15.41
CA PRO A 42 -12.24 16.58 16.82
C PRO A 42 -10.81 16.41 17.32
N LEU A 43 -10.23 17.46 17.88
CA LEU A 43 -8.83 17.48 18.36
C LEU A 43 -8.53 16.34 19.35
N GLY A 44 -9.46 16.02 20.24
CA GLY A 44 -9.30 14.93 21.21
C GLY A 44 -9.16 13.55 20.53
N ARG A 45 -9.87 13.32 19.41
CA ARG A 45 -9.72 12.10 18.61
C ARG A 45 -8.39 12.09 17.88
N LEU A 46 -7.98 13.21 17.30
CA LEU A 46 -6.70 13.33 16.61
C LEU A 46 -5.52 13.06 17.55
N ARG A 47 -5.54 13.59 18.76
CA ARG A 47 -4.49 13.33 19.77
C ARG A 47 -4.39 11.85 20.13
N ARG A 48 -5.52 11.15 20.30
CA ARG A 48 -5.53 9.70 20.55
C ARG A 48 -4.97 8.91 19.37
N LEU A 49 -5.31 9.30 18.15
CA LEU A 49 -4.80 8.66 16.92
C LEU A 49 -3.28 8.82 16.81
N VAL A 50 -2.76 10.03 17.05
CA VAL A 50 -1.31 10.30 17.00
C VAL A 50 -0.56 9.57 18.12
N ALA A 51 -1.13 9.50 19.33
CA ALA A 51 -0.55 8.70 20.41
C ALA A 51 -0.44 7.22 20.01
N ARG A 52 -1.51 6.64 19.45
CA ARG A 52 -1.51 5.26 18.96
C ARG A 52 -0.51 5.07 17.81
N TRP A 53 -0.36 6.06 16.93
CA TRP A 53 0.63 6.02 15.84
C TRP A 53 2.06 6.02 16.37
N ALA A 54 2.36 6.79 17.40
CA ALA A 54 3.67 6.80 18.04
C ALA A 54 4.08 5.44 18.63
N GLU A 55 3.10 4.64 19.07
CA GLU A 55 3.26 3.29 19.62
C GLU A 55 3.14 2.17 18.56
N PHE A 56 2.90 2.53 17.29
CA PHE A 56 2.63 1.55 16.24
C PHE A 56 3.85 0.67 15.96
N ASP A 57 3.64 -0.65 15.99
CA ASP A 57 4.69 -1.63 15.66
C ASP A 57 4.83 -1.75 14.14
N TRP A 58 5.66 -0.86 13.58
CA TRP A 58 5.99 -0.90 12.15
C TRP A 58 6.64 -2.21 11.73
N ARG A 59 7.50 -2.81 12.58
CA ARG A 59 8.21 -4.05 12.22
C ARG A 59 7.28 -5.24 12.03
N ALA A 60 6.24 -5.34 12.86
CA ALA A 60 5.19 -6.33 12.65
C ALA A 60 4.46 -6.11 11.33
N GLN A 61 4.14 -4.86 10.98
CA GLN A 61 3.47 -4.54 9.73
C GLN A 61 4.38 -4.76 8.50
N GLU A 62 5.64 -4.40 8.58
CA GLU A 62 6.66 -4.64 7.55
C GLU A 62 6.84 -6.14 7.29
N LYS A 63 6.86 -6.95 8.35
CA LYS A 63 6.88 -8.42 8.23
C LYS A 63 5.64 -8.97 7.52
N ARG A 64 4.44 -8.44 7.82
CA ARG A 64 3.20 -8.83 7.13
C ARG A 64 3.25 -8.49 5.65
N LEU A 65 3.72 -7.29 5.31
CA LEU A 65 3.89 -6.85 3.92
C LEU A 65 4.90 -7.75 3.17
N ASN A 66 6.04 -8.02 3.80
CA ASN A 66 7.10 -8.84 3.21
C ASN A 66 6.79 -10.36 3.17
N ALA A 67 5.64 -10.79 3.71
CA ALA A 67 5.14 -12.15 3.51
C ALA A 67 4.62 -12.39 2.08
N TYR A 68 4.39 -11.33 1.31
CA TYR A 68 3.98 -11.39 -0.09
C TYR A 68 5.14 -10.98 -1.00
N PRO A 69 5.31 -11.61 -2.17
CA PRO A 69 6.30 -11.20 -3.16
C PRO A 69 6.05 -9.76 -3.63
N GLN A 70 7.10 -8.97 -3.68
CA GLN A 70 7.07 -7.57 -4.09
C GLN A 70 8.12 -7.30 -5.14
N TYR A 71 7.84 -6.39 -6.02
CA TYR A 71 8.68 -6.08 -7.17
C TYR A 71 8.73 -4.59 -7.47
N LEU A 72 9.75 -4.22 -8.22
CA LEU A 72 9.90 -2.91 -8.84
C LEU A 72 9.99 -3.08 -10.35
N THR A 73 9.33 -2.22 -11.08
CA THR A 73 9.46 -2.08 -12.52
C THR A 73 9.51 -0.60 -12.91
N GLU A 74 9.72 -0.31 -14.17
CA GLU A 74 9.65 1.05 -14.71
C GLU A 74 8.59 1.10 -15.81
N ILE A 75 7.63 2.02 -15.66
CA ILE A 75 6.55 2.27 -16.63
C ILE A 75 6.59 3.74 -16.99
N GLY A 76 6.71 4.05 -18.29
CA GLY A 76 6.79 5.44 -18.76
C GLY A 76 7.91 6.26 -18.09
N GLY A 77 9.04 5.65 -17.76
CA GLY A 77 10.14 6.30 -17.06
C GLY A 77 9.94 6.44 -15.53
N GLN A 78 8.79 6.02 -14.99
CA GLN A 78 8.50 6.09 -13.55
C GLN A 78 8.75 4.75 -12.86
N PRO A 79 9.44 4.73 -11.70
CA PRO A 79 9.57 3.52 -10.90
C PRO A 79 8.22 3.19 -10.24
N VAL A 80 7.74 1.97 -10.49
CA VAL A 80 6.49 1.45 -9.93
C VAL A 80 6.81 0.26 -9.04
N HIS A 81 6.38 0.32 -7.81
CA HIS A 81 6.36 -0.79 -6.88
C HIS A 81 5.03 -1.53 -7.02
N PHE A 82 5.06 -2.86 -6.96
CA PHE A 82 3.84 -3.66 -6.90
C PHE A 82 4.05 -4.95 -6.10
N LEU A 83 3.00 -5.41 -5.45
CA LEU A 83 2.91 -6.74 -4.87
C LEU A 83 2.27 -7.65 -5.91
N HIS A 84 2.80 -8.87 -6.08
CA HIS A 84 2.23 -9.87 -6.98
C HIS A 84 2.11 -11.21 -6.25
N ALA A 85 0.91 -11.60 -5.92
CA ALA A 85 0.60 -12.87 -5.27
C ALA A 85 -0.08 -13.81 -6.27
N ARG A 86 0.54 -14.94 -6.53
CA ARG A 86 0.02 -15.97 -7.43
C ARG A 86 -0.78 -17.01 -6.67
N SER A 87 -1.85 -17.49 -7.29
CA SER A 87 -2.59 -18.64 -6.81
C SER A 87 -1.86 -19.95 -7.19
N ALA A 88 -2.03 -20.97 -6.36
CA ALA A 88 -1.64 -22.34 -6.69
C ALA A 88 -2.76 -23.11 -7.44
N ALA A 89 -3.93 -22.51 -7.62
CA ALA A 89 -5.03 -23.11 -8.37
C ALA A 89 -4.69 -23.20 -9.88
N PRO A 90 -5.24 -24.18 -10.61
CA PRO A 90 -5.10 -24.21 -12.06
C PRO A 90 -5.89 -23.04 -12.69
N ASP A 91 -5.27 -22.38 -13.68
CA ASP A 91 -5.85 -21.31 -14.48
C ASP A 91 -6.52 -20.16 -13.69
N PRO A 92 -5.81 -19.55 -12.71
CA PRO A 92 -6.38 -18.44 -11.95
C PRO A 92 -6.57 -17.23 -12.85
N LEU A 93 -7.66 -16.48 -12.63
CA LEU A 93 -7.89 -15.24 -13.36
C LEU A 93 -6.96 -14.13 -12.86
N PRO A 94 -6.30 -13.39 -13.75
CA PRO A 94 -5.47 -12.25 -13.33
C PRO A 94 -6.36 -11.08 -12.89
N VAL A 95 -6.03 -10.45 -11.76
CA VAL A 95 -6.71 -9.25 -11.29
C VAL A 95 -5.70 -8.18 -10.83
N VAL A 96 -5.92 -6.96 -11.25
CA VAL A 96 -5.22 -5.77 -10.73
C VAL A 96 -6.15 -5.05 -9.78
N LEU A 97 -5.71 -4.88 -8.53
CA LEU A 97 -6.42 -4.06 -7.56
C LEU A 97 -5.64 -2.76 -7.36
N SER A 98 -6.11 -1.70 -7.96
CA SER A 98 -5.58 -0.36 -7.74
C SER A 98 -6.39 0.36 -6.67
N ARG A 99 -5.78 1.35 -6.05
CA ARG A 99 -6.43 2.16 -5.04
C ARG A 99 -6.06 3.62 -5.19
N ASP A 100 -6.92 4.43 -4.60
CA ASP A 100 -6.78 5.87 -4.60
C ASP A 100 -5.96 6.39 -3.41
N TRP A 101 -5.52 7.63 -3.48
CA TRP A 101 -4.89 8.35 -2.37
C TRP A 101 -5.93 8.61 -1.26
N PRO A 102 -5.56 8.53 0.03
CA PRO A 102 -4.22 8.34 0.62
C PRO A 102 -3.88 6.90 1.01
N GLY A 103 -4.51 5.93 0.42
CA GLY A 103 -4.30 4.55 0.82
C GLY A 103 -2.99 3.89 0.34
N SER A 104 -2.80 2.62 0.68
CA SER A 104 -1.65 1.82 0.27
C SER A 104 -2.03 0.35 0.05
N VAL A 105 -1.14 -0.43 -0.54
CA VAL A 105 -1.31 -1.88 -0.73
C VAL A 105 -1.61 -2.63 0.59
N LEU A 106 -1.26 -2.03 1.73
CA LEU A 106 -1.52 -2.61 3.05
C LEU A 106 -3.00 -2.88 3.34
N GLU A 107 -3.90 -2.10 2.74
CA GLU A 107 -5.33 -2.25 2.95
C GLU A 107 -5.91 -3.50 2.28
N TYR A 108 -5.21 -4.03 1.27
CA TYR A 108 -5.63 -5.23 0.54
C TYR A 108 -5.01 -6.52 1.07
N LEU A 109 -4.05 -6.48 2.00
CA LEU A 109 -3.34 -7.68 2.45
C LEU A 109 -4.26 -8.78 2.98
N GLU A 110 -5.37 -8.41 3.65
CA GLU A 110 -6.36 -9.38 4.11
C GLU A 110 -7.17 -9.99 2.95
N LEU A 111 -7.31 -9.27 1.84
CA LEU A 111 -8.04 -9.72 0.67
C LEU A 111 -7.18 -10.62 -0.22
N VAL A 112 -5.86 -10.37 -0.30
CA VAL A 112 -4.94 -11.12 -1.16
C VAL A 112 -5.05 -12.63 -0.89
N GLY A 113 -4.93 -13.05 0.36
CA GLY A 113 -5.03 -14.47 0.72
C GLY A 113 -6.36 -15.11 0.32
N ARG A 114 -7.48 -14.36 0.46
CA ARG A 114 -8.81 -14.84 0.08
C ARG A 114 -8.98 -15.01 -1.43
N LEU A 115 -8.33 -14.17 -2.20
CA LEU A 115 -8.37 -14.24 -3.67
C LEU A 115 -7.40 -15.29 -4.22
N THR A 116 -6.21 -15.44 -3.63
CA THR A 116 -5.21 -16.38 -4.15
C THR A 116 -5.42 -17.82 -3.66
N ASP A 117 -6.06 -18.01 -2.50
CA ASP A 117 -6.40 -19.32 -1.95
C ASP A 117 -7.85 -19.33 -1.44
N PRO A 118 -8.85 -19.26 -2.35
CA PRO A 118 -10.27 -19.25 -1.98
C PRO A 118 -10.69 -20.51 -1.24
N VAL A 119 -10.04 -21.64 -1.50
CA VAL A 119 -10.36 -22.95 -0.88
C VAL A 119 -10.12 -22.89 0.64
N ALA A 120 -9.03 -22.29 1.08
CA ALA A 120 -8.74 -22.08 2.51
C ALA A 120 -9.78 -21.16 3.19
N HIS A 121 -10.58 -20.46 2.41
CA HIS A 121 -11.63 -19.54 2.87
C HIS A 121 -13.05 -20.01 2.55
N GLY A 122 -13.24 -21.28 2.15
CA GLY A 122 -14.55 -21.90 1.96
C GLY A 122 -15.19 -21.67 0.57
N ALA A 123 -14.43 -21.19 -0.40
CA ALA A 123 -14.87 -21.03 -1.79
C ALA A 123 -14.27 -22.12 -2.71
N GLY A 124 -14.61 -22.10 -4.01
CA GLY A 124 -14.11 -23.07 -4.99
C GLY A 124 -12.73 -22.73 -5.53
N ALA A 125 -11.95 -23.71 -5.97
CA ALA A 125 -10.68 -23.48 -6.64
C ALA A 125 -10.81 -22.66 -7.95
N GLY A 126 -11.98 -22.74 -8.62
CA GLY A 126 -12.28 -21.95 -9.81
C GLY A 126 -12.49 -20.45 -9.55
N ASP A 127 -12.60 -20.05 -8.28
CA ASP A 127 -12.74 -18.64 -7.86
C ASP A 127 -11.37 -17.98 -7.56
N ALA A 128 -10.27 -18.63 -7.92
CA ALA A 128 -8.93 -18.18 -7.63
C ALA A 128 -8.44 -17.08 -8.59
N PHE A 129 -7.65 -16.17 -8.05
CA PHE A 129 -7.06 -15.07 -8.79
C PHE A 129 -5.55 -14.99 -8.59
N ASP A 130 -4.84 -14.61 -9.65
CA ASP A 130 -3.51 -14.01 -9.55
C ASP A 130 -3.66 -12.52 -9.29
N VAL A 131 -3.10 -12.03 -8.19
CA VAL A 131 -3.37 -10.66 -7.71
C VAL A 131 -2.15 -9.77 -7.86
N ALA A 132 -2.29 -8.68 -8.60
CA ALA A 132 -1.30 -7.60 -8.62
C ALA A 132 -1.83 -6.34 -7.93
N LEU A 133 -1.05 -5.79 -7.02
CA LEU A 133 -1.35 -4.57 -6.26
C LEU A 133 -0.29 -3.50 -6.55
N PRO A 134 -0.47 -2.64 -7.54
CA PRO A 134 0.46 -1.54 -7.79
C PRO A 134 0.35 -0.46 -6.72
N SER A 135 1.49 0.09 -6.34
CA SER A 135 1.55 1.33 -5.58
C SER A 135 1.52 2.52 -6.53
N LEU A 136 0.80 3.56 -6.15
CA LEU A 136 0.83 4.82 -6.89
C LEU A 136 2.26 5.37 -6.96
N PRO A 137 2.65 6.07 -8.05
CA PRO A 137 3.95 6.74 -8.13
C PRO A 137 4.21 7.64 -6.91
N GLY A 138 5.40 7.52 -6.33
CA GLY A 138 5.72 8.19 -5.05
C GLY A 138 5.37 7.42 -3.78
N TYR A 139 4.62 6.32 -3.90
CA TYR A 139 4.32 5.38 -2.83
C TYR A 139 5.22 4.13 -2.90
N GLY A 140 5.08 3.21 -1.98
CA GLY A 140 5.90 1.98 -1.97
C GLY A 140 7.37 2.22 -1.61
N GLY A 141 7.68 3.33 -0.91
CA GLY A 141 9.04 3.66 -0.47
C GLY A 141 9.97 4.20 -1.56
N ARG A 142 9.44 4.57 -2.72
CA ARG A 142 10.20 5.18 -3.82
C ARG A 142 9.66 6.57 -4.19
N PRO A 143 10.54 7.58 -4.34
CA PRO A 143 10.12 8.88 -4.83
C PRO A 143 9.71 8.77 -6.30
N SER A 144 8.63 9.48 -6.68
CA SER A 144 8.33 9.73 -8.10
C SER A 144 9.42 10.60 -8.72
N LYS A 145 9.77 10.33 -9.99
CA LYS A 145 10.60 11.29 -10.74
C LYS A 145 9.80 12.57 -10.93
N PRO A 146 10.36 13.76 -10.67
CA PRO A 146 9.68 15.02 -10.89
C PRO A 146 9.64 15.32 -12.39
N GLU A 147 8.69 14.76 -13.11
CA GLU A 147 8.41 15.14 -14.50
C GLU A 147 7.22 16.09 -14.53
N ARG A 148 7.41 17.22 -15.21
CA ARG A 148 6.35 18.23 -15.43
C ARG A 148 5.22 17.59 -16.25
N GLY A 149 4.03 17.55 -15.71
CA GLY A 149 2.81 17.26 -16.45
C GLY A 149 2.21 15.86 -16.29
N ASN A 150 2.83 14.97 -15.56
CA ASN A 150 2.18 13.69 -15.24
C ASN A 150 1.20 13.89 -14.07
N GLY A 151 -0.07 14.06 -14.41
CA GLY A 151 -1.13 13.89 -13.43
C GLY A 151 -1.03 12.49 -12.79
N LEU A 152 -1.56 12.32 -11.58
CA LEU A 152 -1.53 11.09 -10.75
C LEU A 152 -1.93 9.81 -11.51
N PHE A 153 -2.49 9.91 -12.69
CA PHE A 153 -3.04 8.81 -13.50
C PHE A 153 -2.58 8.79 -14.97
N SER A 154 -1.75 9.75 -15.41
CA SER A 154 -1.31 9.77 -16.80
C SER A 154 -0.24 8.71 -17.06
N GLY A 155 -0.58 7.68 -17.77
CA GLY A 155 0.36 6.68 -18.30
C GLY A 155 0.27 5.28 -17.70
N MET A 156 -0.64 5.00 -16.76
CA MET A 156 -0.83 3.64 -16.29
C MET A 156 -1.94 2.94 -17.08
N SER A 157 -1.57 2.25 -18.14
CA SER A 157 -2.43 1.27 -18.78
C SER A 157 -2.36 -0.05 -18.03
N VAL A 158 -3.50 -0.66 -17.74
CA VAL A 158 -3.57 -2.03 -17.17
C VAL A 158 -2.85 -3.04 -18.06
N ALA A 159 -2.80 -2.78 -19.38
CA ALA A 159 -2.09 -3.61 -20.35
C ALA A 159 -0.55 -3.59 -20.20
N GLU A 160 0.01 -2.65 -19.45
CA GLU A 160 1.46 -2.57 -19.19
C GLU A 160 1.90 -3.33 -17.95
N TYR A 161 0.95 -3.91 -17.18
CA TYR A 161 1.29 -4.83 -16.12
C TYR A 161 1.66 -6.19 -16.70
N PRO A 162 2.79 -6.78 -16.29
CA PRO A 162 3.24 -8.05 -16.81
C PRO A 162 2.41 -9.18 -16.24
N PHE A 163 1.22 -9.36 -16.77
CA PHE A 163 0.42 -10.56 -16.51
C PHE A 163 0.81 -11.71 -17.42
N ASP A 164 1.82 -11.51 -18.27
CA ASP A 164 2.03 -12.48 -19.30
C ASP A 164 3.33 -13.23 -19.23
N ASP A 165 3.19 -14.42 -19.71
CA ASP A 165 4.01 -15.41 -20.41
C ASP A 165 4.84 -16.37 -19.57
N GLY A 166 4.73 -16.40 -18.25
CA GLY A 166 5.53 -17.37 -17.48
C GLY A 166 7.05 -17.16 -17.51
N SER A 167 7.52 -16.10 -18.20
CA SER A 167 8.96 -15.82 -18.37
C SER A 167 9.55 -15.00 -17.23
N VAL A 168 8.72 -14.46 -16.33
CA VAL A 168 9.18 -13.49 -15.33
C VAL A 168 9.64 -14.14 -14.03
N LEU A 169 9.33 -15.42 -13.81
CA LEU A 169 9.71 -16.16 -12.59
C LEU A 169 10.14 -17.60 -12.94
N GLY A 170 11.12 -17.75 -13.82
CA GLY A 170 11.87 -18.98 -13.96
C GLY A 170 12.96 -19.07 -12.89
#